data_ee138abcc5ec1d41963543c8526670a7
#
_entry.id   ee138abcc5ec1d41963543c8526670a7
#
_cell.length_a   1.000
_cell.length_b   1.000
_cell.length_c   1.000
_cell.angle_alpha   90.00
_cell.angle_beta   90.00
_cell.angle_gamma   90.00
#
_symmetry.space_group_name_H-M   'P 1'
#
loop_
_entity.id
_entity.type
_entity.pdbx_description
1 polymer ?
#
loop_
_entity_poly.entity_id
_entity_poly.type
_entity_poly.pdbx_seq_one_letter_code
_entity_poly.pdbx_strand_id
1 'polypeptide(L)'
;MINCLVLSILTFFSPDSMTHQLIVGSYTQSGNAGLEIFDVNVVNGHSKKAYELINPSSSYQHVSKDGKLLFSVSEEAGGKSAITSYRRKPNGEFERINSSLTIGNGPCFVVYREASKTIYTANYSAGSLSVFKTDNGKILPISQHIKYAGTSIHPTRQNMAHAHMTILSPDQSYLFVTDLGADKIYRHKILADGTVDENFTFTAIPAGQGPRHLTFNSAGTHAYMINELMGLVDVFSFKNNEFTRIQTLVADTSKVPEKASADIHLSPNGKWLISSNRISSNQVTVFAVQPNGTLKLANFTNVARKPRNFTFDPSGRFVYVASQDDHIIQVWAFNNKTGALTNTHQDIAVKAPVSLHFIKKW
;
A
#
# COMPACT_ATOMS: atom_id res chain seq x y z
N MET A 1 -2.79 55.21 -25.22
CA MET A 1 -1.92 54.08 -24.89
C MET A 1 -2.12 53.77 -23.42
N ILE A 2 -2.90 52.73 -23.11
CA ILE A 2 -3.20 52.30 -21.72
C ILE A 2 -2.26 51.15 -21.43
N ASN A 3 -1.29 51.38 -20.53
CA ASN A 3 -0.40 50.32 -20.03
C ASN A 3 -1.18 49.47 -19.05
N CYS A 4 -1.53 48.22 -19.44
CA CYS A 4 -1.99 47.19 -18.52
C CYS A 4 -0.79 46.61 -17.74
N LEU A 5 -0.71 46.97 -16.46
CA LEU A 5 0.23 46.36 -15.54
C LEU A 5 -0.33 44.94 -15.18
N VAL A 6 0.28 43.90 -15.73
CA VAL A 6 0.00 42.52 -15.30
C VAL A 6 0.69 42.30 -13.97
N LEU A 7 -0.08 42.29 -12.89
CA LEU A 7 0.39 41.97 -11.57
C LEU A 7 0.47 40.43 -11.48
N SER A 8 1.66 39.85 -11.70
CA SER A 8 1.93 38.46 -11.44
C SER A 8 1.98 38.24 -9.91
N ILE A 9 0.94 37.65 -9.36
CA ILE A 9 0.91 37.19 -7.96
C ILE A 9 1.85 35.97 -7.87
N LEU A 10 3.09 36.21 -7.51
CA LEU A 10 4.02 35.18 -7.03
C LEU A 10 3.53 34.76 -5.63
N THR A 11 2.82 33.64 -5.54
CA THR A 11 2.54 32.98 -4.26
C THR A 11 3.88 32.47 -3.69
N PHE A 12 4.48 33.24 -2.82
CA PHE A 12 5.58 32.79 -1.99
C PHE A 12 5.04 31.74 -1.02
N PHE A 13 5.25 30.45 -1.31
CA PHE A 13 5.08 29.43 -0.31
C PHE A 13 6.16 29.66 0.76
N SER A 14 5.74 29.91 2.00
CA SER A 14 6.66 29.92 3.15
C SER A 14 7.41 28.57 3.15
N PRO A 15 8.75 28.58 3.31
CA PRO A 15 9.54 27.33 3.38
C PRO A 15 9.07 26.36 4.47
N ASP A 16 8.28 26.83 5.44
CA ASP A 16 7.75 26.04 6.56
C ASP A 16 6.29 25.58 6.39
N SER A 17 5.69 25.74 5.21
CA SER A 17 4.29 25.35 5.03
C SER A 17 4.11 23.83 5.02
N MET A 18 3.37 23.30 6.01
CA MET A 18 2.94 21.89 6.08
C MET A 18 1.75 21.70 5.15
N THR A 19 2.00 21.26 3.91
CA THR A 19 0.99 21.17 2.85
C THR A 19 0.33 19.80 2.71
N HIS A 20 0.89 18.79 3.35
CA HIS A 20 0.41 17.41 3.30
C HIS A 20 0.32 16.80 4.71
N GLN A 21 -0.41 15.70 4.79
CA GLN A 21 -0.46 14.85 5.97
C GLN A 21 -0.01 13.44 5.61
N LEU A 22 0.73 12.81 6.51
CA LEU A 22 1.08 11.41 6.47
C LEU A 22 0.21 10.67 7.49
N ILE A 23 -0.62 9.75 7.02
CA ILE A 23 -1.38 8.82 7.84
C ILE A 23 -0.49 7.61 8.07
N VAL A 24 -0.26 7.28 9.33
CA VAL A 24 0.58 6.15 9.76
C VAL A 24 -0.30 5.12 10.46
N GLY A 25 -0.33 3.91 9.91
CA GLY A 25 -0.93 2.77 10.57
C GLY A 25 0.11 1.94 11.32
N SER A 26 -0.28 1.42 12.47
CA SER A 26 0.62 0.70 13.38
C SER A 26 -0.03 -0.52 14.00
N TYR A 27 0.77 -1.55 14.32
CA TYR A 27 0.34 -2.60 15.24
C TYR A 27 0.29 -2.08 16.67
N THR A 28 -0.75 -2.46 17.41
CA THR A 28 -1.03 -1.88 18.75
C THR A 28 -0.49 -2.66 19.93
N GLN A 29 0.14 -3.84 19.70
CA GLN A 29 0.79 -4.61 20.77
C GLN A 29 1.87 -3.82 21.53
N SER A 30 2.39 -2.77 20.92
CA SER A 30 3.35 -1.83 21.56
C SER A 30 2.69 -0.70 22.36
N GLY A 31 1.34 -0.70 22.51
CA GLY A 31 0.59 0.30 23.28
C GLY A 31 0.54 1.68 22.62
N ASN A 32 0.03 1.74 21.38
CA ASN A 32 -0.26 2.96 20.62
C ASN A 32 -1.72 3.00 20.18
N ALA A 33 -2.16 4.12 19.59
CA ALA A 33 -3.54 4.31 19.12
C ALA A 33 -3.90 3.50 17.87
N GLY A 34 -2.90 3.10 17.07
CA GLY A 34 -3.07 2.38 15.81
C GLY A 34 -3.07 3.27 14.58
N LEU A 35 -3.64 4.47 14.63
CA LEU A 35 -3.53 5.49 13.57
C LEU A 35 -2.96 6.77 14.13
N GLU A 36 -1.88 7.27 13.52
CA GLU A 36 -1.26 8.55 13.84
C GLU A 36 -1.16 9.40 12.58
N ILE A 37 -1.49 10.69 12.70
CA ILE A 37 -1.46 11.64 11.59
C ILE A 37 -0.39 12.70 11.85
N PHE A 38 0.47 12.90 10.87
CA PHE A 38 1.56 13.88 10.91
C PHE A 38 1.35 14.92 9.81
N ASP A 39 1.49 16.19 10.15
CA ASP A 39 1.64 17.25 9.17
C ASP A 39 3.05 17.20 8.59
N VAL A 40 3.17 17.31 7.26
CA VAL A 40 4.44 17.15 6.55
C VAL A 40 4.70 18.32 5.62
N ASN A 41 5.93 18.83 5.67
CA ASN A 41 6.48 19.77 4.70
C ASN A 41 7.21 18.99 3.60
N VAL A 42 6.59 18.86 2.42
CA VAL A 42 7.17 18.13 1.27
C VAL A 42 8.33 18.88 0.59
N VAL A 43 8.70 20.09 1.06
CA VAL A 43 9.86 20.83 0.56
C VAL A 43 11.15 20.38 1.23
N ASN A 44 11.11 20.14 2.53
CA ASN A 44 12.28 19.81 3.35
C ASN A 44 12.19 18.48 4.11
N GLY A 45 11.05 17.77 4.03
CA GLY A 45 10.84 16.48 4.69
C GLY A 45 10.45 16.58 6.18
N HIS A 46 10.40 17.76 6.76
CA HIS A 46 10.00 17.94 8.16
C HIS A 46 8.58 17.48 8.42
N SER A 47 8.37 16.84 9.56
CA SER A 47 7.06 16.35 10.00
C SER A 47 6.82 16.66 11.48
N LYS A 48 5.53 16.85 11.81
CA LYS A 48 5.06 17.07 13.18
C LYS A 48 3.77 16.29 13.41
N LYS A 49 3.69 15.55 14.53
CA LYS A 49 2.44 14.86 14.91
C LYS A 49 1.32 15.88 15.06
N ALA A 50 0.21 15.64 14.35
CA ALA A 50 -0.98 16.48 14.40
C ALA A 50 -1.99 15.92 15.41
N TYR A 51 -2.38 14.64 15.25
CA TYR A 51 -3.32 13.95 16.15
C TYR A 51 -3.24 12.43 15.93
N GLU A 52 -4.04 11.69 16.70
CA GLU A 52 -4.18 10.23 16.57
C GLU A 52 -5.63 9.80 16.63
N LEU A 53 -5.91 8.60 16.11
CA LEU A 53 -7.22 7.96 16.11
C LEU A 53 -7.08 6.53 16.63
N ILE A 54 -7.97 6.12 17.51
CA ILE A 54 -7.98 4.75 18.03
C ILE A 54 -8.52 3.81 16.93
N ASN A 55 -7.63 2.97 16.39
CA ASN A 55 -7.97 1.90 15.48
C ASN A 55 -6.97 0.74 15.66
N PRO A 56 -7.30 -0.26 16.48
CA PRO A 56 -6.34 -1.31 16.83
C PRO A 56 -5.76 -2.01 15.61
N SER A 57 -4.44 -2.21 15.62
CA SER A 57 -3.68 -2.93 14.59
C SER A 57 -4.02 -2.49 13.16
N SER A 58 -3.91 -1.18 12.94
CA SER A 58 -4.23 -0.50 11.68
C SER A 58 -3.16 -0.80 10.63
N SER A 59 -3.19 -2.00 10.05
CA SER A 59 -2.11 -2.50 9.20
C SER A 59 -2.16 -1.99 7.75
N TYR A 60 -3.31 -1.47 7.30
CA TYR A 60 -3.44 -0.82 5.99
C TYR A 60 -4.60 0.19 5.94
N GLN A 61 -4.45 1.23 5.12
CA GLN A 61 -5.45 2.27 4.93
C GLN A 61 -5.66 2.59 3.45
N HIS A 62 -6.86 3.09 3.14
CA HIS A 62 -7.20 3.69 1.85
C HIS A 62 -7.96 4.99 2.07
N VAL A 63 -7.59 6.04 1.34
CA VAL A 63 -8.28 7.34 1.37
C VAL A 63 -8.99 7.55 0.05
N SER A 64 -10.24 8.02 0.09
CA SER A 64 -10.99 8.39 -1.11
C SER A 64 -10.26 9.45 -1.93
N LYS A 65 -10.47 9.47 -3.26
CA LYS A 65 -9.77 10.39 -4.17
C LYS A 65 -9.97 11.86 -3.81
N ASP A 66 -11.13 12.21 -3.26
CA ASP A 66 -11.45 13.56 -2.79
C ASP A 66 -10.89 13.87 -1.39
N GLY A 67 -10.22 12.92 -0.75
CA GLY A 67 -9.63 13.06 0.59
C GLY A 67 -10.63 13.12 1.74
N LYS A 68 -11.93 12.86 1.49
CA LYS A 68 -12.99 13.03 2.51
C LYS A 68 -13.25 11.79 3.35
N LEU A 69 -12.97 10.60 2.82
CA LEU A 69 -13.19 9.34 3.51
C LEU A 69 -11.86 8.61 3.70
N LEU A 70 -11.68 8.03 4.88
CA LEU A 70 -10.57 7.13 5.21
C LEU A 70 -11.16 5.78 5.64
N PHE A 71 -10.63 4.71 5.09
CA PHE A 71 -10.95 3.34 5.48
C PHE A 71 -9.68 2.68 6.01
N SER A 72 -9.78 2.01 7.15
CA SER A 72 -8.65 1.33 7.77
C SER A 72 -9.04 -0.05 8.28
N VAL A 73 -8.23 -1.05 8.00
CA VAL A 73 -8.41 -2.38 8.58
C VAL A 73 -7.91 -2.42 10.02
N SER A 74 -8.49 -3.32 10.82
CA SER A 74 -7.99 -3.73 12.13
C SER A 74 -7.60 -5.21 12.04
N GLU A 75 -6.30 -5.46 11.92
CA GLU A 75 -5.71 -6.81 11.79
C GLU A 75 -5.60 -7.46 13.18
N GLU A 76 -6.78 -7.70 13.79
CA GLU A 76 -6.91 -8.31 15.10
C GLU A 76 -7.29 -9.80 14.97
N ALA A 77 -7.09 -10.54 16.05
CA ALA A 77 -7.51 -11.94 16.18
C ALA A 77 -8.80 -12.09 17.03
N GLY A 78 -9.31 -13.30 17.14
CA GLY A 78 -10.39 -13.62 18.08
C GLY A 78 -11.73 -12.94 17.75
N GLY A 79 -12.06 -12.80 16.47
CA GLY A 79 -13.34 -12.22 16.03
C GLY A 79 -13.41 -10.70 16.12
N LYS A 80 -12.28 -10.02 16.33
CA LYS A 80 -12.19 -8.55 16.38
C LYS A 80 -11.70 -7.91 15.07
N SER A 81 -11.42 -8.73 14.07
CA SER A 81 -11.03 -8.27 12.72
C SER A 81 -12.10 -7.37 12.13
N ALA A 82 -11.74 -6.15 11.73
CA ALA A 82 -12.72 -5.17 11.30
C ALA A 82 -12.18 -4.26 10.18
N ILE A 83 -13.11 -3.59 9.53
CA ILE A 83 -12.87 -2.39 8.71
C ILE A 83 -13.57 -1.20 9.37
N THR A 84 -12.87 -0.09 9.54
CA THR A 84 -13.38 1.15 10.13
C THR A 84 -13.38 2.26 9.10
N SER A 85 -14.43 3.06 9.06
CA SER A 85 -14.52 4.26 8.23
C SER A 85 -14.49 5.54 9.04
N TYR A 86 -13.89 6.55 8.45
CA TYR A 86 -13.77 7.90 9.00
C TYR A 86 -14.16 8.94 7.95
N ARG A 87 -14.68 10.07 8.41
CA ARG A 87 -14.98 11.25 7.59
C ARG A 87 -14.06 12.40 7.97
N ARG A 88 -13.60 13.13 6.99
CA ARG A 88 -12.82 14.35 7.22
C ARG A 88 -13.74 15.51 7.58
N LYS A 89 -13.49 16.14 8.72
CA LYS A 89 -14.18 17.33 9.21
C LYS A 89 -13.71 18.61 8.50
N PRO A 90 -14.44 19.72 8.59
CA PRO A 90 -14.02 21.02 8.04
C PRO A 90 -12.66 21.51 8.57
N ASN A 91 -12.26 21.13 9.79
CA ASN A 91 -10.95 21.45 10.35
C ASN A 91 -9.81 20.56 9.82
N GLY A 92 -10.11 19.62 8.90
CA GLY A 92 -9.16 18.71 8.28
C GLY A 92 -8.89 17.42 9.04
N GLU A 93 -9.38 17.25 10.27
CA GLU A 93 -9.23 16.02 11.03
C GLU A 93 -10.24 14.96 10.60
N PHE A 94 -9.87 13.69 10.75
CA PHE A 94 -10.79 12.58 10.57
C PHE A 94 -11.56 12.28 11.86
N GLU A 95 -12.85 11.98 11.73
CA GLU A 95 -13.69 11.44 12.78
C GLU A 95 -14.26 10.09 12.38
N ARG A 96 -14.39 9.16 13.33
CA ARG A 96 -14.91 7.82 13.10
C ARG A 96 -16.40 7.89 12.75
N ILE A 97 -16.79 7.22 11.66
CA ILE A 97 -18.21 7.01 11.30
C ILE A 97 -18.69 5.72 11.94
N ASN A 98 -18.15 4.56 11.55
CA ASN A 98 -18.48 3.25 12.11
C ASN A 98 -17.40 2.21 11.80
N SER A 99 -17.57 1.02 12.35
CA SER A 99 -16.82 -0.19 12.00
C SER A 99 -17.78 -1.32 11.64
N SER A 100 -17.30 -2.25 10.82
CA SER A 100 -17.96 -3.51 10.52
C SER A 100 -16.94 -4.64 10.67
N LEU A 101 -17.35 -5.76 11.27
CA LEU A 101 -16.50 -6.95 11.34
C LEU A 101 -16.29 -7.53 9.94
N THR A 102 -15.06 -7.94 9.63
CA THR A 102 -14.78 -8.82 8.50
C THR A 102 -15.14 -10.26 8.93
N ILE A 103 -15.80 -11.04 8.07
CA ILE A 103 -16.09 -12.45 8.38
C ILE A 103 -14.77 -13.24 8.38
N GLY A 104 -13.79 -12.81 7.60
CA GLY A 104 -12.44 -13.39 7.57
C GLY A 104 -11.51 -12.76 8.61
N ASN A 105 -10.66 -13.56 9.24
CA ASN A 105 -9.65 -13.07 10.16
C ASN A 105 -8.44 -12.49 9.42
N GLY A 106 -7.77 -11.50 10.05
CA GLY A 106 -6.53 -10.89 9.58
C GLY A 106 -6.71 -10.06 8.30
N PRO A 107 -7.64 -9.07 8.25
CA PRO A 107 -7.72 -8.13 7.14
C PRO A 107 -6.43 -7.31 7.11
N CYS A 108 -5.66 -7.42 6.03
CA CYS A 108 -4.33 -6.81 5.90
C CYS A 108 -4.23 -5.82 4.74
N PHE A 109 -5.29 -5.69 3.93
CA PHE A 109 -5.35 -4.74 2.84
C PHE A 109 -6.78 -4.27 2.59
N VAL A 110 -6.94 -3.02 2.13
CA VAL A 110 -8.22 -2.43 1.77
C VAL A 110 -8.08 -1.55 0.53
N VAL A 111 -9.06 -1.65 -0.37
CA VAL A 111 -9.25 -0.71 -1.48
C VAL A 111 -10.70 -0.26 -1.56
N TYR A 112 -10.92 1.01 -1.90
CA TYR A 112 -12.23 1.59 -2.10
C TYR A 112 -12.44 1.95 -3.58
N ARG A 113 -13.57 1.52 -4.16
CA ARG A 113 -13.99 1.87 -5.51
C ARG A 113 -15.06 2.95 -5.43
N GLU A 114 -14.70 4.16 -5.87
CA GLU A 114 -15.56 5.35 -5.83
C GLU A 114 -16.87 5.15 -6.59
N ALA A 115 -16.78 4.61 -7.82
CA ALA A 115 -17.91 4.52 -8.74
C ALA A 115 -19.09 3.71 -8.18
N SER A 116 -18.82 2.69 -7.38
CA SER A 116 -19.85 1.83 -6.77
C SER A 116 -19.92 1.98 -5.25
N LYS A 117 -19.13 2.89 -4.65
CA LYS A 117 -19.03 3.09 -3.19
C LYS A 117 -18.79 1.76 -2.46
N THR A 118 -17.84 0.98 -2.95
CA THR A 118 -17.60 -0.40 -2.50
C THR A 118 -16.19 -0.54 -1.94
N ILE A 119 -16.07 -1.20 -0.79
CA ILE A 119 -14.81 -1.56 -0.12
C ILE A 119 -14.54 -3.03 -0.39
N TYR A 120 -13.28 -3.36 -0.69
CA TYR A 120 -12.77 -4.72 -0.81
C TYR A 120 -11.61 -4.91 0.16
N THR A 121 -11.67 -5.94 1.01
CA THR A 121 -10.60 -6.26 1.97
C THR A 121 -10.03 -7.65 1.70
N ALA A 122 -8.70 -7.75 1.63
CA ALA A 122 -8.01 -9.03 1.67
C ALA A 122 -7.83 -9.46 3.12
N ASN A 123 -8.30 -10.68 3.46
CA ASN A 123 -8.19 -11.25 4.79
C ASN A 123 -7.12 -12.36 4.76
N TYR A 124 -5.93 -12.05 5.24
CA TYR A 124 -4.76 -12.93 5.16
C TYR A 124 -4.95 -14.25 5.89
N SER A 125 -5.29 -14.19 7.17
CA SER A 125 -5.40 -15.38 8.01
C SER A 125 -6.56 -16.30 7.61
N ALA A 126 -7.59 -15.77 6.98
CA ALA A 126 -8.74 -16.54 6.50
C ALA A 126 -8.62 -16.97 5.05
N GLY A 127 -7.67 -16.46 4.27
CA GLY A 127 -7.56 -16.70 2.84
C GLY A 127 -8.82 -16.28 2.10
N SER A 128 -9.32 -15.06 2.34
CA SER A 128 -10.63 -14.64 1.83
C SER A 128 -10.68 -13.17 1.42
N LEU A 129 -11.73 -12.84 0.66
CA LEU A 129 -12.14 -11.50 0.28
C LEU A 129 -13.44 -11.15 0.99
N SER A 130 -13.52 -9.96 1.60
CA SER A 130 -14.78 -9.38 2.08
C SER A 130 -15.13 -8.12 1.30
N VAL A 131 -16.40 -7.99 0.92
CA VAL A 131 -16.95 -6.87 0.13
C VAL A 131 -18.01 -6.15 0.93
N PHE A 132 -17.89 -4.82 1.02
CA PHE A 132 -18.85 -3.98 1.74
C PHE A 132 -19.31 -2.83 0.84
N LYS A 133 -20.56 -2.46 0.95
CA LYS A 133 -21.09 -1.21 0.40
C LYS A 133 -20.93 -0.09 1.42
N THR A 134 -20.92 1.14 0.95
CA THR A 134 -20.99 2.31 1.84
C THR A 134 -22.14 3.23 1.44
N ASP A 135 -22.74 3.85 2.44
CA ASP A 135 -23.67 4.95 2.26
C ASP A 135 -23.12 6.19 3.00
N ASN A 136 -22.84 7.24 2.26
CA ASN A 136 -22.21 8.45 2.79
C ASN A 136 -20.99 8.15 3.70
N GLY A 137 -20.16 7.17 3.33
CA GLY A 137 -19.00 6.72 4.07
C GLY A 137 -19.29 5.75 5.22
N LYS A 138 -20.55 5.57 5.62
CA LYS A 138 -20.95 4.53 6.60
C LYS A 138 -20.84 3.17 5.93
N ILE A 139 -20.09 2.25 6.51
CA ILE A 139 -19.98 0.86 6.06
C ILE A 139 -21.28 0.14 6.39
N LEU A 140 -21.88 -0.46 5.37
CA LEU A 140 -23.08 -1.30 5.49
C LEU A 140 -22.70 -2.74 5.88
N PRO A 141 -23.64 -3.59 6.25
CA PRO A 141 -23.37 -5.01 6.46
C PRO A 141 -22.62 -5.63 5.28
N ILE A 142 -21.84 -6.66 5.55
CA ILE A 142 -21.05 -7.36 4.51
C ILE A 142 -21.97 -7.81 3.36
N SER A 143 -21.60 -7.45 2.14
CA SER A 143 -22.38 -7.76 0.94
C SER A 143 -21.96 -9.09 0.33
N GLN A 144 -20.69 -9.47 0.47
CA GLN A 144 -20.14 -10.67 -0.13
C GLN A 144 -18.89 -11.13 0.63
N HIS A 145 -18.72 -12.44 0.79
CA HIS A 145 -17.53 -13.06 1.37
C HIS A 145 -17.12 -14.26 0.54
N ILE A 146 -15.92 -14.19 -0.05
CA ILE A 146 -15.38 -15.24 -0.93
C ILE A 146 -14.18 -15.88 -0.25
N LYS A 147 -14.22 -17.19 -0.02
CA LYS A 147 -13.09 -17.98 0.45
C LYS A 147 -12.28 -18.51 -0.72
N TYR A 148 -10.97 -18.37 -0.63
CA TYR A 148 -10.05 -19.00 -1.56
C TYR A 148 -9.56 -20.33 -1.01
N ALA A 149 -9.17 -21.23 -1.92
CA ALA A 149 -8.62 -22.52 -1.61
C ALA A 149 -7.32 -22.75 -2.40
N GLY A 150 -6.39 -23.45 -1.77
CA GLY A 150 -5.13 -23.83 -2.38
C GLY A 150 -4.00 -23.83 -1.36
N THR A 151 -2.92 -24.47 -1.75
CA THR A 151 -1.67 -24.60 -1.00
C THR A 151 -0.51 -24.49 -1.98
N SER A 152 0.71 -24.32 -1.49
CA SER A 152 1.91 -24.44 -2.27
C SER A 152 3.04 -25.08 -1.47
N ILE A 153 4.29 -24.92 -1.91
CA ILE A 153 5.41 -25.75 -1.43
C ILE A 153 6.00 -25.34 -0.09
N HIS A 154 5.76 -24.10 0.38
CA HIS A 154 6.31 -23.67 1.67
C HIS A 154 5.51 -24.27 2.84
N PRO A 155 6.16 -25.08 3.72
CA PRO A 155 5.44 -25.98 4.64
C PRO A 155 4.54 -25.26 5.66
N THR A 156 4.87 -24.04 6.06
CA THR A 156 4.12 -23.30 7.09
C THR A 156 3.41 -22.06 6.55
N ARG A 157 3.96 -21.43 5.50
CA ARG A 157 3.42 -20.17 4.96
C ARG A 157 2.48 -20.38 3.78
N GLN A 158 2.39 -21.63 3.25
CA GLN A 158 1.57 -21.98 2.08
C GLN A 158 0.75 -23.25 2.31
N ASN A 159 0.41 -23.55 3.55
CA ASN A 159 -0.46 -24.65 3.92
C ASN A 159 -1.96 -24.38 3.71
N MET A 160 -2.32 -23.15 3.36
CA MET A 160 -3.64 -22.70 2.97
C MET A 160 -3.55 -21.40 2.15
N ALA A 161 -4.66 -20.97 1.58
CA ALA A 161 -4.75 -19.65 0.93
C ALA A 161 -4.50 -18.51 1.93
N HIS A 162 -3.79 -17.47 1.49
CA HIS A 162 -3.48 -16.27 2.26
C HIS A 162 -3.64 -15.02 1.37
N ALA A 163 -4.88 -14.54 1.22
CA ALA A 163 -5.17 -13.33 0.45
C ALA A 163 -4.45 -12.12 1.07
N HIS A 164 -3.53 -11.47 0.31
CA HIS A 164 -2.68 -10.43 0.89
C HIS A 164 -2.99 -9.03 0.39
N MET A 165 -3.41 -8.86 -0.84
CA MET A 165 -3.74 -7.55 -1.42
C MET A 165 -4.97 -7.65 -2.31
N THR A 166 -5.77 -6.58 -2.31
CA THR A 166 -6.80 -6.32 -3.32
C THR A 166 -6.40 -5.10 -4.14
N ILE A 167 -6.51 -5.16 -5.47
CA ILE A 167 -6.22 -4.04 -6.35
C ILE A 167 -7.18 -4.00 -7.53
N LEU A 168 -7.67 -2.80 -7.87
CA LEU A 168 -8.51 -2.59 -9.04
C LEU A 168 -7.66 -2.62 -10.31
N SER A 169 -8.20 -3.17 -11.40
CA SER A 169 -7.61 -2.97 -12.73
C SER A 169 -7.55 -1.47 -13.08
N PRO A 170 -6.66 -1.04 -13.98
CA PRO A 170 -6.57 0.37 -14.39
C PRO A 170 -7.90 0.96 -14.88
N ASP A 171 -8.73 0.17 -15.56
CA ASP A 171 -10.07 0.54 -16.02
C ASP A 171 -11.17 0.31 -14.97
N GLN A 172 -10.82 -0.23 -13.79
CA GLN A 172 -11.69 -0.56 -12.67
C GLN A 172 -12.84 -1.55 -13.03
N SER A 173 -12.67 -2.34 -14.08
CA SER A 173 -13.64 -3.38 -14.46
C SER A 173 -13.40 -4.72 -13.75
N TYR A 174 -12.20 -4.92 -13.19
CA TYR A 174 -11.81 -6.11 -12.44
C TYR A 174 -11.19 -5.76 -11.09
N LEU A 175 -11.35 -6.67 -10.15
CA LEU A 175 -10.61 -6.74 -8.91
C LEU A 175 -9.62 -7.89 -8.98
N PHE A 176 -8.36 -7.62 -8.69
CA PHE A 176 -7.33 -8.65 -8.51
C PHE A 176 -7.05 -8.86 -7.02
N VAL A 177 -6.81 -10.12 -6.65
CA VAL A 177 -6.43 -10.50 -5.28
C VAL A 177 -5.18 -11.37 -5.35
N THR A 178 -4.09 -10.93 -4.73
CA THR A 178 -2.88 -11.75 -4.60
C THR A 178 -3.05 -12.74 -3.46
N ASP A 179 -2.67 -13.99 -3.68
CA ASP A 179 -2.70 -15.05 -2.67
C ASP A 179 -1.29 -15.61 -2.46
N LEU A 180 -0.70 -15.23 -1.35
CA LEU A 180 0.63 -15.68 -0.94
C LEU A 180 0.66 -17.20 -0.70
N GLY A 181 -0.43 -17.75 -0.15
CA GLY A 181 -0.48 -19.15 0.26
C GLY A 181 -0.69 -20.12 -0.90
N ALA A 182 -1.36 -19.69 -1.96
CA ALA A 182 -1.66 -20.55 -3.10
C ALA A 182 -0.88 -20.19 -4.38
N ASP A 183 0.04 -19.22 -4.33
CA ASP A 183 0.81 -18.70 -5.47
C ASP A 183 -0.09 -18.31 -6.65
N LYS A 184 -1.08 -17.45 -6.40
CA LYS A 184 -2.08 -17.02 -7.38
C LYS A 184 -2.33 -15.52 -7.36
N ILE A 185 -2.76 -14.99 -8.50
CA ILE A 185 -3.46 -13.70 -8.61
C ILE A 185 -4.87 -14.03 -9.11
N TYR A 186 -5.87 -13.95 -8.24
CA TYR A 186 -7.27 -14.11 -8.63
C TYR A 186 -7.77 -12.90 -9.39
N ARG A 187 -8.63 -13.11 -10.37
CA ARG A 187 -9.26 -12.08 -11.20
C ARG A 187 -10.78 -12.21 -11.11
N HIS A 188 -11.43 -11.25 -10.50
CA HIS A 188 -12.87 -11.13 -10.40
C HIS A 188 -13.38 -10.00 -11.28
N LYS A 189 -14.40 -10.26 -12.09
CA LYS A 189 -15.15 -9.19 -12.78
C LYS A 189 -15.95 -8.41 -11.73
N ILE A 190 -15.89 -7.08 -11.78
CA ILE A 190 -16.71 -6.23 -10.93
C ILE A 190 -18.07 -6.04 -11.59
N LEU A 191 -19.14 -6.31 -10.85
CA LEU A 191 -20.51 -6.17 -11.33
C LEU A 191 -20.99 -4.71 -11.21
N ALA A 192 -22.10 -4.39 -11.84
CA ALA A 192 -22.62 -3.01 -11.91
C ALA A 192 -22.87 -2.40 -10.51
N ASP A 193 -23.31 -3.22 -9.57
CA ASP A 193 -23.52 -2.80 -8.19
C ASP A 193 -22.22 -2.73 -7.36
N GLY A 194 -21.08 -3.18 -7.91
CA GLY A 194 -19.76 -3.21 -7.25
C GLY A 194 -19.47 -4.48 -6.45
N THR A 195 -20.37 -5.46 -6.38
CA THR A 195 -20.00 -6.82 -5.97
C THR A 195 -19.11 -7.44 -7.04
N VAL A 196 -18.51 -8.59 -6.74
CA VAL A 196 -17.65 -9.27 -7.72
C VAL A 196 -18.27 -10.60 -8.16
N ASP A 197 -17.99 -10.98 -9.40
CA ASP A 197 -18.40 -12.29 -9.92
C ASP A 197 -17.67 -13.39 -9.13
N GLU A 198 -18.43 -14.36 -8.63
CA GLU A 198 -17.89 -15.53 -7.91
C GLU A 198 -17.28 -16.56 -8.85
N ASN A 199 -17.56 -16.48 -10.14
CA ASN A 199 -16.88 -17.26 -11.19
C ASN A 199 -15.59 -16.56 -11.58
N PHE A 200 -14.57 -16.66 -10.75
CA PHE A 200 -13.28 -16.01 -10.96
C PHE A 200 -12.27 -16.95 -11.65
N THR A 201 -11.32 -16.32 -12.32
CA THR A 201 -10.13 -16.99 -12.88
C THR A 201 -8.89 -16.60 -12.09
N PHE A 202 -7.72 -17.15 -12.41
CA PHE A 202 -6.47 -16.77 -11.78
C PHE A 202 -5.28 -16.87 -12.74
N THR A 203 -4.26 -16.07 -12.45
CA THR A 203 -2.91 -16.22 -13.00
C THR A 203 -2.08 -17.01 -12.00
N ALA A 204 -1.50 -18.12 -12.42
CA ALA A 204 -0.60 -18.91 -11.59
C ALA A 204 0.78 -18.25 -11.49
N ILE A 205 1.34 -18.24 -10.29
CA ILE A 205 2.70 -17.80 -9.98
C ILE A 205 3.54 -19.03 -9.68
N PRO A 206 4.84 -19.07 -10.00
CA PRO A 206 5.67 -20.23 -9.68
C PRO A 206 5.63 -20.58 -8.20
N ALA A 207 5.62 -21.88 -7.94
CA ALA A 207 5.46 -22.42 -6.60
C ALA A 207 6.53 -21.88 -5.63
N GLY A 208 6.12 -21.48 -4.45
CA GLY A 208 6.98 -20.99 -3.37
C GLY A 208 7.28 -19.49 -3.42
N GLN A 209 6.82 -18.75 -4.43
CA GLN A 209 7.15 -17.33 -4.52
C GLN A 209 6.39 -16.47 -3.51
N GLY A 210 5.12 -16.74 -3.23
CA GLY A 210 4.32 -16.02 -2.26
C GLY A 210 4.00 -14.59 -2.72
N PRO A 211 3.11 -14.41 -3.74
CA PRO A 211 2.71 -13.09 -4.23
C PRO A 211 2.09 -12.25 -3.12
N ARG A 212 2.58 -11.02 -2.96
CA ARG A 212 2.20 -10.15 -1.85
C ARG A 212 1.53 -8.87 -2.31
N HIS A 213 2.30 -7.89 -2.75
CA HIS A 213 1.80 -6.61 -3.25
C HIS A 213 2.12 -6.44 -4.75
N LEU A 214 1.22 -5.73 -5.44
CA LEU A 214 1.29 -5.47 -6.87
C LEU A 214 0.98 -3.99 -7.14
N THR A 215 1.66 -3.39 -8.12
CA THR A 215 1.38 -2.04 -8.59
C THR A 215 1.36 -1.99 -10.11
N PHE A 216 0.48 -1.16 -10.70
CA PHE A 216 0.43 -0.90 -12.14
C PHE A 216 1.23 0.34 -12.49
N ASN A 217 1.82 0.38 -13.69
CA ASN A 217 2.29 1.64 -14.25
C ASN A 217 1.11 2.56 -14.60
N SER A 218 1.38 3.85 -14.74
CA SER A 218 0.34 4.87 -15.00
C SER A 218 -0.41 4.64 -16.33
N ALA A 219 0.23 3.99 -17.31
CA ALA A 219 -0.39 3.64 -18.59
C ALA A 219 -1.29 2.39 -18.50
N GLY A 220 -1.25 1.64 -17.39
CA GLY A 220 -2.01 0.40 -17.23
C GLY A 220 -1.56 -0.73 -18.16
N THR A 221 -0.32 -0.69 -18.67
CA THR A 221 0.21 -1.68 -19.62
C THR A 221 1.16 -2.68 -18.99
N HIS A 222 1.67 -2.37 -17.79
CA HIS A 222 2.57 -3.23 -17.04
C HIS A 222 2.18 -3.25 -15.56
N ALA A 223 2.49 -4.37 -14.92
CA ALA A 223 2.36 -4.53 -13.48
C ALA A 223 3.65 -5.10 -12.88
N TYR A 224 3.91 -4.73 -11.63
CA TYR A 224 5.09 -5.14 -10.88
C TYR A 224 4.62 -5.73 -9.56
N MET A 225 5.06 -6.94 -9.24
CA MET A 225 4.63 -7.68 -8.07
C MET A 225 5.83 -8.09 -7.24
N ILE A 226 5.76 -7.85 -5.94
CA ILE A 226 6.73 -8.38 -4.98
C ILE A 226 6.26 -9.73 -4.44
N ASN A 227 7.14 -10.73 -4.49
CA ASN A 227 6.94 -12.04 -3.96
C ASN A 227 7.66 -12.17 -2.61
N GLU A 228 6.89 -12.37 -1.53
CA GLU A 228 7.41 -12.30 -0.16
C GLU A 228 8.44 -13.39 0.13
N LEU A 229 8.12 -14.65 -0.24
CA LEU A 229 8.85 -15.82 0.26
C LEU A 229 10.17 -16.08 -0.48
N MET A 230 10.29 -15.63 -1.71
CA MET A 230 11.51 -15.78 -2.52
C MET A 230 12.30 -14.48 -2.69
N GLY A 231 11.77 -13.33 -2.23
CA GLY A 231 12.47 -12.05 -2.39
C GLY A 231 12.62 -11.62 -3.84
N LEU A 232 11.61 -11.85 -4.67
CA LEU A 232 11.63 -11.61 -6.11
C LEU A 232 10.63 -10.53 -6.50
N VAL A 233 10.97 -9.77 -7.53
CA VAL A 233 10.01 -8.91 -8.26
C VAL A 233 9.70 -9.54 -9.60
N ASP A 234 8.43 -9.83 -9.85
CA ASP A 234 7.93 -10.20 -11.17
C ASP A 234 7.42 -8.97 -11.93
N VAL A 235 7.75 -8.90 -13.22
CA VAL A 235 7.25 -7.90 -14.17
C VAL A 235 6.28 -8.58 -15.12
N PHE A 236 5.10 -8.01 -15.27
CA PHE A 236 4.08 -8.47 -16.21
C PHE A 236 3.80 -7.41 -17.25
N SER A 237 3.65 -7.83 -18.51
CA SER A 237 2.82 -7.09 -19.45
C SER A 237 1.36 -7.30 -19.07
N PHE A 238 0.56 -6.25 -19.19
CA PHE A 238 -0.85 -6.28 -18.83
C PHE A 238 -1.70 -5.80 -20.00
N LYS A 239 -2.58 -6.68 -20.49
CA LYS A 239 -3.46 -6.41 -21.62
C LYS A 239 -4.75 -7.21 -21.46
N ASN A 240 -5.90 -6.61 -21.80
CA ASN A 240 -7.22 -7.26 -21.71
C ASN A 240 -7.51 -7.83 -20.30
N ASN A 241 -7.03 -7.15 -19.27
CA ASN A 241 -7.13 -7.59 -17.87
C ASN A 241 -6.45 -8.95 -17.60
N GLU A 242 -5.37 -9.25 -18.31
CA GLU A 242 -4.55 -10.45 -18.15
C GLU A 242 -3.09 -10.11 -17.92
N PHE A 243 -2.44 -10.91 -17.04
CA PHE A 243 -1.02 -10.80 -16.73
C PHE A 243 -0.22 -11.82 -17.56
N THR A 244 0.79 -11.33 -18.29
CA THR A 244 1.81 -12.18 -18.90
C THR A 244 3.15 -11.83 -18.29
N ARG A 245 3.77 -12.75 -17.55
CA ARG A 245 5.08 -12.52 -16.94
C ARG A 245 6.16 -12.42 -17.99
N ILE A 246 6.91 -11.31 -17.98
CA ILE A 246 7.97 -11.01 -18.96
C ILE A 246 9.35 -10.94 -18.34
N GLN A 247 9.45 -10.80 -16.99
CA GLN A 247 10.74 -10.74 -16.31
C GLN A 247 10.58 -11.11 -14.84
N THR A 248 11.63 -11.66 -14.23
CA THR A 248 11.76 -11.85 -12.79
C THR A 248 13.15 -11.38 -12.35
N LEU A 249 13.24 -10.61 -11.25
CA LEU A 249 14.48 -10.09 -10.69
C LEU A 249 14.55 -10.37 -9.20
N VAL A 250 15.80 -10.45 -8.70
CA VAL A 250 16.06 -10.54 -7.25
C VAL A 250 15.85 -9.16 -6.64
N ALA A 251 14.97 -9.08 -5.65
CA ALA A 251 14.70 -7.90 -4.84
C ALA A 251 15.44 -7.94 -3.50
N ASP A 252 15.52 -9.12 -2.88
CA ASP A 252 16.28 -9.35 -1.65
C ASP A 252 17.63 -9.98 -1.96
N THR A 253 18.69 -9.19 -1.87
CA THR A 253 20.04 -9.60 -2.22
C THR A 253 20.77 -10.37 -1.12
N SER A 254 20.14 -10.59 0.05
CA SER A 254 20.73 -11.38 1.12
C SER A 254 20.96 -12.83 0.69
N LYS A 255 21.91 -13.50 1.35
CA LYS A 255 22.17 -14.95 1.16
C LYS A 255 21.34 -15.83 2.09
N VAL A 256 20.51 -15.23 2.95
CA VAL A 256 19.63 -15.96 3.87
C VAL A 256 18.54 -16.64 3.04
N PRO A 257 18.31 -17.96 3.22
CA PRO A 257 17.31 -18.70 2.45
C PRO A 257 15.89 -18.19 2.69
N GLU A 258 15.55 -17.89 3.94
CA GLU A 258 14.23 -17.39 4.32
C GLU A 258 14.11 -15.89 3.99
N LYS A 259 13.23 -15.56 3.07
CA LYS A 259 12.95 -14.19 2.66
C LYS A 259 11.66 -13.66 3.27
N ALA A 260 11.54 -12.36 3.33
CA ALA A 260 10.34 -11.68 3.80
C ALA A 260 10.17 -10.31 3.15
N SER A 261 10.18 -10.28 1.81
CA SER A 261 9.90 -9.03 1.08
C SER A 261 8.51 -8.51 1.40
N ALA A 262 8.31 -7.19 1.32
CA ALA A 262 7.07 -6.61 1.82
C ALA A 262 6.35 -5.75 0.79
N ASP A 263 6.82 -4.57 0.51
CA ASP A 263 6.06 -3.59 -0.24
C ASP A 263 6.73 -3.22 -1.56
N ILE A 264 5.95 -2.63 -2.47
CA ILE A 264 6.40 -2.27 -3.81
C ILE A 264 5.64 -1.04 -4.33
N HIS A 265 6.35 0.00 -4.71
CA HIS A 265 5.77 1.22 -5.27
C HIS A 265 6.60 1.78 -6.41
N LEU A 266 5.91 2.35 -7.40
CA LEU A 266 6.54 3.21 -8.42
C LEU A 266 6.74 4.62 -7.86
N SER A 267 7.84 5.26 -8.27
CA SER A 267 8.00 6.70 -8.05
C SER A 267 6.90 7.49 -8.77
N PRO A 268 6.52 8.71 -8.31
CA PRO A 268 5.45 9.51 -8.93
C PRO A 268 5.66 9.77 -10.43
N ASN A 269 6.91 9.81 -10.90
CA ASN A 269 7.24 9.98 -12.32
C ASN A 269 7.30 8.66 -13.12
N GLY A 270 7.05 7.51 -12.47
CA GLY A 270 7.06 6.18 -13.08
C GLY A 270 8.42 5.66 -13.55
N LYS A 271 9.52 6.37 -13.30
CA LYS A 271 10.86 5.99 -13.79
C LYS A 271 11.59 5.01 -12.87
N TRP A 272 11.14 4.88 -11.64
CA TRP A 272 11.76 4.06 -10.62
C TRP A 272 10.72 3.20 -9.93
N LEU A 273 11.10 1.97 -9.63
CA LEU A 273 10.37 1.06 -8.77
C LEU A 273 11.20 0.81 -7.52
N ILE A 274 10.60 0.89 -6.35
CA ILE A 274 11.23 0.49 -5.09
C ILE A 274 10.48 -0.70 -4.52
N SER A 275 11.22 -1.62 -3.87
CA SER A 275 10.67 -2.69 -3.03
C SER A 275 11.37 -2.69 -1.67
N SER A 276 10.68 -3.17 -0.62
CA SER A 276 11.24 -3.32 0.71
C SER A 276 11.39 -4.79 1.10
N ASN A 277 12.47 -5.09 1.83
CA ASN A 277 12.84 -6.45 2.26
C ASN A 277 13.08 -6.46 3.76
N ARG A 278 12.31 -7.29 4.47
CA ARG A 278 12.34 -7.44 5.94
C ARG A 278 13.19 -8.63 6.34
N ILE A 279 13.57 -8.70 7.62
CA ILE A 279 14.13 -9.88 8.30
C ILE A 279 15.48 -10.30 7.71
N SER A 280 15.51 -10.75 6.47
CA SER A 280 16.71 -11.29 5.82
C SER A 280 17.75 -10.21 5.48
N SER A 281 17.33 -9.02 5.06
CA SER A 281 18.26 -7.97 4.63
C SER A 281 17.97 -6.59 5.24
N ASN A 282 16.73 -6.27 5.62
CA ASN A 282 16.32 -4.92 6.06
C ASN A 282 16.77 -3.83 5.07
N GLN A 283 16.33 -3.98 3.82
CA GLN A 283 16.74 -3.16 2.69
C GLN A 283 15.53 -2.60 1.95
N VAL A 284 15.74 -1.49 1.27
CA VAL A 284 14.95 -1.08 0.11
C VAL A 284 15.79 -1.25 -1.15
N THR A 285 15.21 -1.86 -2.18
CA THR A 285 15.86 -2.13 -3.47
C THR A 285 15.24 -1.27 -4.54
N VAL A 286 16.06 -0.58 -5.31
CA VAL A 286 15.65 0.39 -6.34
C VAL A 286 15.94 -0.17 -7.72
N PHE A 287 14.94 -0.14 -8.58
CA PHE A 287 15.05 -0.55 -9.99
C PHE A 287 14.70 0.63 -10.90
N ALA A 288 15.46 0.79 -11.98
CA ALA A 288 15.13 1.69 -13.08
C ALA A 288 14.10 1.02 -14.00
N VAL A 289 12.98 1.68 -14.25
CA VAL A 289 11.96 1.23 -15.20
C VAL A 289 12.43 1.59 -16.62
N GLN A 290 12.50 0.58 -17.48
CA GLN A 290 12.94 0.72 -18.86
C GLN A 290 11.76 1.15 -19.76
N PRO A 291 12.00 1.73 -20.96
CA PRO A 291 10.92 2.16 -21.86
C PRO A 291 9.97 1.03 -22.28
N ASN A 292 10.42 -0.21 -22.31
CA ASN A 292 9.60 -1.40 -22.59
C ASN A 292 8.90 -1.99 -21.36
N GLY A 293 8.93 -1.29 -20.21
CA GLY A 293 8.33 -1.72 -18.96
C GLY A 293 9.16 -2.71 -18.15
N THR A 294 10.27 -3.24 -18.67
CA THR A 294 11.18 -4.10 -17.88
C THR A 294 11.94 -3.29 -16.83
N LEU A 295 12.57 -3.98 -15.91
CA LEU A 295 13.33 -3.38 -14.81
C LEU A 295 14.82 -3.65 -14.96
N LYS A 296 15.64 -2.72 -14.48
CA LYS A 296 17.08 -2.90 -14.27
C LYS A 296 17.42 -2.53 -12.83
N LEU A 297 18.07 -3.43 -12.11
CA LEU A 297 18.57 -3.14 -10.76
C LEU A 297 19.49 -1.90 -10.80
N ALA A 298 19.20 -0.92 -9.97
CA ALA A 298 20.00 0.30 -9.86
C ALA A 298 20.85 0.29 -8.59
N ASN A 299 20.22 0.12 -7.43
CA ASN A 299 20.91 0.06 -6.15
C ASN A 299 20.03 -0.59 -5.08
N PHE A 300 20.59 -0.77 -3.89
CA PHE A 300 19.89 -1.12 -2.66
C PHE A 300 20.46 -0.29 -1.49
N THR A 301 19.62 -0.05 -0.49
CA THR A 301 19.98 0.75 0.68
C THR A 301 19.54 0.02 1.93
N ASN A 302 20.46 -0.15 2.89
CA ASN A 302 20.13 -0.68 4.20
C ASN A 302 19.32 0.38 4.98
N VAL A 303 18.26 -0.08 5.61
CA VAL A 303 17.36 0.74 6.42
C VAL A 303 17.18 0.13 7.81
N ALA A 304 16.44 0.79 8.69
CA ALA A 304 16.12 0.25 10.00
C ALA A 304 15.31 -1.06 9.90
N ARG A 305 15.28 -1.84 10.99
CA ARG A 305 14.78 -3.22 11.01
C ARG A 305 13.31 -3.33 10.65
N LYS A 306 13.02 -4.32 9.81
CA LYS A 306 11.68 -4.74 9.37
C LYS A 306 10.91 -3.64 8.64
N PRO A 307 11.45 -3.13 7.51
CA PRO A 307 10.78 -2.12 6.67
C PRO A 307 9.54 -2.75 5.99
N ARG A 308 8.39 -2.72 6.69
CA ARG A 308 7.17 -3.41 6.25
C ARG A 308 6.45 -2.65 5.13
N ASN A 309 6.52 -1.33 5.16
CA ASN A 309 5.90 -0.45 4.18
C ASN A 309 6.79 0.78 3.94
N PHE A 310 6.66 1.38 2.80
CA PHE A 310 7.26 2.67 2.49
C PHE A 310 6.36 3.43 1.52
N THR A 311 6.55 4.73 1.42
CA THR A 311 5.84 5.55 0.43
C THR A 311 6.70 6.69 -0.05
N PHE A 312 6.51 7.11 -1.31
CA PHE A 312 7.02 8.39 -1.78
C PHE A 312 6.17 9.53 -1.22
N ASP A 313 6.80 10.64 -0.89
CA ASP A 313 6.06 11.88 -0.74
C ASP A 313 5.46 12.33 -2.08
N PRO A 314 4.40 13.13 -2.11
CA PRO A 314 3.75 13.56 -3.36
C PRO A 314 4.67 14.31 -4.34
N SER A 315 5.76 14.92 -3.86
CA SER A 315 6.74 15.59 -4.73
C SER A 315 7.74 14.61 -5.38
N GLY A 316 7.83 13.38 -4.87
CA GLY A 316 8.81 12.37 -5.27
C GLY A 316 10.25 12.71 -4.87
N ARG A 317 10.44 13.62 -3.91
CA ARG A 317 11.77 13.99 -3.39
C ARG A 317 12.18 13.19 -2.17
N PHE A 318 11.23 12.62 -1.47
CA PHE A 318 11.47 11.84 -0.26
C PHE A 318 10.78 10.47 -0.34
N VAL A 319 11.42 9.50 0.29
CA VAL A 319 10.87 8.17 0.58
C VAL A 319 10.82 8.00 2.10
N TYR A 320 9.63 7.72 2.61
CA TYR A 320 9.37 7.43 4.02
C TYR A 320 9.32 5.92 4.20
N VAL A 321 10.15 5.36 5.06
CA VAL A 321 10.29 3.91 5.27
C VAL A 321 9.85 3.55 6.69
N ALA A 322 8.74 2.83 6.82
CA ALA A 322 8.20 2.38 8.10
C ALA A 322 8.89 1.10 8.56
N SER A 323 9.78 1.23 9.53
CA SER A 323 10.59 0.17 10.12
C SER A 323 9.98 -0.29 11.44
N GLN A 324 9.21 -1.38 11.38
CA GLN A 324 8.32 -1.84 12.44
C GLN A 324 9.05 -2.12 13.77
N ASP A 325 10.19 -2.85 13.71
CA ASP A 325 10.87 -3.34 14.91
C ASP A 325 11.77 -2.29 15.57
N ASP A 326 12.19 -1.27 14.83
CA ASP A 326 12.94 -0.14 15.38
C ASP A 326 12.03 1.03 15.78
N HIS A 327 10.70 0.89 15.60
CA HIS A 327 9.72 1.89 16.01
C HIS A 327 9.98 3.28 15.40
N ILE A 328 10.31 3.29 14.09
CA ILE A 328 10.76 4.50 13.41
C ILE A 328 10.23 4.54 11.98
N ILE A 329 9.98 5.75 11.49
CA ILE A 329 9.83 6.03 10.06
C ILE A 329 11.04 6.84 9.65
N GLN A 330 11.91 6.26 8.83
CA GLN A 330 13.07 6.94 8.30
C GLN A 330 12.68 7.77 7.07
N VAL A 331 13.18 9.01 6.98
CA VAL A 331 12.98 9.90 5.84
C VAL A 331 14.24 9.95 5.00
N TRP A 332 14.14 9.51 3.74
CA TRP A 332 15.25 9.43 2.80
C TRP A 332 15.05 10.41 1.64
N ALA A 333 16.03 11.26 1.37
CA ALA A 333 16.05 12.07 0.16
C ALA A 333 16.26 11.17 -1.07
N PHE A 334 15.39 11.31 -2.09
CA PHE A 334 15.40 10.49 -3.28
C PHE A 334 15.91 11.30 -4.48
N ASN A 335 16.94 10.81 -5.13
CA ASN A 335 17.48 11.41 -6.36
C ASN A 335 16.77 10.84 -7.59
N ASN A 336 15.85 11.58 -8.16
CA ASN A 336 15.06 11.19 -9.34
C ASN A 336 15.87 10.96 -10.63
N LYS A 337 17.16 11.34 -10.66
CA LYS A 337 18.05 11.11 -11.83
C LYS A 337 18.81 9.79 -11.70
N THR A 338 19.21 9.41 -10.49
CA THR A 338 20.08 8.25 -10.23
C THR A 338 19.39 7.11 -9.49
N GLY A 339 18.22 7.35 -8.87
CA GLY A 339 17.53 6.41 -7.98
C GLY A 339 18.22 6.25 -6.61
N ALA A 340 19.21 7.07 -6.30
CA ALA A 340 19.92 6.98 -5.02
C ALA A 340 19.07 7.52 -3.85
N LEU A 341 19.21 6.88 -2.69
CA LEU A 341 18.61 7.28 -1.41
C LEU A 341 19.71 7.80 -0.48
N THR A 342 19.50 8.99 0.11
CA THR A 342 20.37 9.59 1.11
C THR A 342 19.58 9.82 2.38
N ASN A 343 20.06 9.31 3.54
CA ASN A 343 19.37 9.51 4.81
C ASN A 343 19.38 11.00 5.18
N THR A 344 18.19 11.53 5.51
CA THR A 344 18.05 12.94 5.93
C THR A 344 18.23 13.13 7.42
N HIS A 345 18.26 12.04 8.22
CA HIS A 345 18.26 12.06 9.68
C HIS A 345 17.05 12.81 10.30
N GLN A 346 15.94 12.89 9.55
CA GLN A 346 14.67 13.50 9.99
C GLN A 346 13.66 12.41 10.35
N ASP A 347 14.09 11.48 11.19
CA ASP A 347 13.32 10.31 11.52
C ASP A 347 12.11 10.65 12.41
N ILE A 348 11.00 9.90 12.21
CA ILE A 348 9.78 10.06 12.99
C ILE A 348 9.63 8.86 13.92
N ALA A 349 9.60 9.10 15.23
CA ALA A 349 9.37 8.05 16.22
C ALA A 349 7.88 7.65 16.23
N VAL A 350 7.59 6.40 15.84
CA VAL A 350 6.25 5.80 15.86
C VAL A 350 6.36 4.34 16.27
N LYS A 351 5.57 3.92 17.25
CA LYS A 351 5.58 2.51 17.71
C LYS A 351 5.02 1.56 16.66
N ALA A 352 5.83 0.59 16.23
CA ALA A 352 5.47 -0.47 15.28
C ALA A 352 4.74 0.02 14.02
N PRO A 353 5.29 1.00 13.25
CA PRO A 353 4.66 1.53 12.06
C PRO A 353 4.67 0.47 10.95
N VAL A 354 3.55 0.28 10.24
CA VAL A 354 3.38 -0.80 9.25
C VAL A 354 2.70 -0.37 7.97
N SER A 355 2.11 0.82 7.91
CA SER A 355 1.57 1.37 6.68
C SER A 355 1.59 2.90 6.68
N LEU A 356 1.81 3.49 5.50
CA LEU A 356 1.99 4.91 5.27
C LEU A 356 1.13 5.37 4.09
N HIS A 357 0.40 6.47 4.27
CA HIS A 357 -0.40 7.05 3.20
C HIS A 357 -0.36 8.58 3.24
N PHE A 358 0.07 9.20 2.14
CA PHE A 358 0.05 10.65 2.01
C PHE A 358 -1.29 11.17 1.52
N ILE A 359 -1.75 12.27 2.13
CA ILE A 359 -2.89 13.05 1.66
C ILE A 359 -2.53 14.54 1.62
N LYS A 360 -3.25 15.30 0.80
CA LYS A 360 -3.16 16.75 0.83
C LYS A 360 -3.77 17.27 2.13
N LYS A 361 -3.10 18.21 2.79
CA LYS A 361 -3.67 18.90 3.95
C LYS A 361 -4.85 19.75 3.48
N TRP A 362 -5.90 19.79 4.27
CA TRP A 362 -7.14 20.49 3.94
C TRP A 362 -6.99 21.99 4.08
#